data_c3fb0133a4d9169f8a9cc00d6b9ecdf5
#
_entry.id   c3fb0133a4d9169f8a9cc00d6b9ecdf5
#
_cell.length_a   1.000
_cell.length_b   1.000
_cell.length_c   1.000
_cell.angle_alpha   90.00
_cell.angle_beta   90.00
_cell.angle_gamma   90.00
#
_symmetry.space_group_name_H-M   'P 1'
#
loop_
_entity.id
_entity.type
_entity.pdbx_description
1 polymer ?
#
loop_
_entity_poly.entity_id
_entity_poly.type
_entity_poly.pdbx_seq_one_letter_code
_entity_poly.pdbx_strand_id
1 'polypeptide(L)'
;NLDCLGMANSLMYWTFTDVFEEKGGGEEIFHGGFGMINYQGVVKPSFHAYRMLHQLGDEKLYYNDPLFVSRFSQTGKIAAVAFNYPSEYEEAVPSAANFNNYMQASSKKVDLALKGLKPGTVFEIEILDKEHGNVYDDYLKIGAPHSPGYKEIDYLKRAAWNTDKQIVKVNSEGTLVWQSVLAPWSCVLIREL
;
A
#
# COMPACT_ATOMS: atom_id res chain seq x y z
N ASN A 1 7.82 7.71 -5.17
CA ASN A 1 6.95 8.91 -5.09
C ASN A 1 7.41 9.89 -4.01
N LEU A 2 7.64 9.41 -2.78
CA LEU A 2 8.02 10.31 -1.66
C LEU A 2 9.37 11.00 -1.87
N ASP A 3 10.33 10.34 -2.50
CA ASP A 3 11.65 10.89 -2.83
C ASP A 3 11.58 12.07 -3.82
N CYS A 4 10.50 12.15 -4.59
CA CYS A 4 10.29 13.23 -5.56
C CYS A 4 9.64 14.49 -4.95
N LEU A 5 9.34 14.49 -3.64
CA LEU A 5 8.76 15.65 -2.98
C LEU A 5 9.72 16.84 -3.02
N GLY A 6 9.23 17.95 -3.58
CA GLY A 6 10.02 19.16 -3.81
C GLY A 6 10.88 19.16 -5.07
N MET A 7 10.94 18.04 -5.79
CA MET A 7 11.65 17.93 -7.08
C MET A 7 10.71 17.89 -8.28
N ALA A 8 9.50 17.38 -8.10
CA ALA A 8 8.48 17.30 -9.14
C ALA A 8 7.16 17.92 -8.68
N ASN A 9 6.48 18.63 -9.57
CA ASN A 9 5.17 19.22 -9.28
C ASN A 9 4.04 18.20 -9.32
N SER A 10 4.20 17.12 -10.06
CA SER A 10 3.24 16.02 -10.15
C SER A 10 3.94 14.73 -10.59
N LEU A 11 3.39 13.61 -10.15
CA LEU A 11 3.76 12.28 -10.59
C LEU A 11 2.48 11.56 -11.03
N MET A 12 2.51 10.98 -12.21
CA MET A 12 1.40 10.20 -12.75
C MET A 12 1.80 8.74 -12.85
N TYR A 13 0.91 7.87 -12.37
CA TYR A 13 1.08 6.43 -12.51
C TYR A 13 0.51 5.97 -13.86
N TRP A 14 1.25 5.18 -14.59
CA TRP A 14 0.81 4.53 -15.80
C TRP A 14 0.60 3.03 -15.55
N THR A 15 -0.63 2.51 -15.45
CA THR A 15 -1.88 3.18 -15.83
C THR A 15 -3.00 2.79 -14.85
N PHE A 16 -4.18 3.39 -14.98
CA PHE A 16 -5.30 3.15 -14.06
C PHE A 16 -5.87 1.72 -14.19
N THR A 17 -6.01 1.19 -15.39
CA THR A 17 -6.55 -0.16 -15.62
C THR A 17 -5.68 -0.98 -16.57
N ASP A 18 -5.79 -2.32 -16.49
CA ASP A 18 -5.18 -3.25 -17.44
C ASP A 18 -5.86 -3.29 -18.82
N VAL A 19 -6.90 -2.48 -19.04
CA VAL A 19 -7.56 -2.34 -20.36
C VAL A 19 -6.63 -1.70 -21.39
N PHE A 20 -5.51 -1.15 -20.97
CA PHE A 20 -4.47 -0.63 -21.83
C PHE A 20 -3.48 -1.74 -22.23
N GLU A 21 -3.27 -1.90 -23.54
CA GLU A 21 -2.42 -2.93 -24.12
C GLU A 21 -1.33 -2.32 -25.01
N GLU A 22 -0.07 -2.63 -24.73
CA GLU A 22 1.05 -2.30 -25.61
C GLU A 22 1.47 -3.48 -26.51
N LYS A 23 1.25 -4.71 -26.05
CA LYS A 23 1.76 -5.93 -26.72
C LYS A 23 0.71 -7.04 -26.81
N GLY A 24 -0.59 -6.67 -26.79
CA GLY A 24 -1.71 -7.58 -26.68
C GLY A 24 -2.20 -7.79 -25.26
N GLY A 25 -3.46 -8.22 -25.10
CA GLY A 25 -4.06 -8.54 -23.82
C GLY A 25 -3.40 -9.75 -23.16
N GLY A 26 -3.29 -9.70 -21.83
CA GLY A 26 -2.83 -10.86 -21.08
C GLY A 26 -3.86 -11.98 -21.12
N GLU A 27 -3.38 -13.22 -21.16
CA GLU A 27 -4.25 -14.41 -21.19
C GLU A 27 -4.89 -14.71 -19.84
N GLU A 28 -4.31 -14.23 -18.74
CA GLU A 28 -4.77 -14.48 -17.36
C GLU A 28 -5.25 -13.19 -16.69
N ILE A 29 -6.10 -13.33 -15.68
CA ILE A 29 -6.65 -12.16 -14.96
C ILE A 29 -5.58 -11.38 -14.18
N PHE A 30 -4.47 -12.01 -13.82
CA PHE A 30 -3.30 -11.40 -13.18
C PHE A 30 -2.03 -11.62 -14.00
N HIS A 31 -2.03 -11.14 -15.21
CA HIS A 31 -0.93 -11.30 -16.18
C HIS A 31 0.25 -10.33 -15.98
N GLY A 32 0.27 -9.55 -14.89
CA GLY A 32 1.34 -8.58 -14.62
C GLY A 32 1.22 -7.26 -15.38
N GLY A 33 0.03 -6.93 -15.89
CA GLY A 33 -0.23 -5.65 -16.54
C GLY A 33 -0.04 -4.44 -15.62
N PHE A 34 0.16 -3.25 -16.21
CA PHE A 34 0.50 -2.02 -15.49
C PHE A 34 -0.66 -1.40 -14.70
N GLY A 35 -1.90 -1.81 -14.96
CA GLY A 35 -3.08 -1.23 -14.33
C GLY A 35 -3.10 -1.41 -12.80
N MET A 36 -3.65 -0.44 -12.11
CA MET A 36 -4.00 -0.56 -10.70
C MET A 36 -5.23 -1.45 -10.49
N ILE A 37 -6.03 -1.63 -11.53
CA ILE A 37 -7.25 -2.44 -11.56
C ILE A 37 -7.19 -3.34 -12.77
N ASN A 38 -7.47 -4.63 -12.59
CA ASN A 38 -7.50 -5.57 -13.71
C ASN A 38 -8.77 -5.45 -14.57
N TYR A 39 -8.88 -6.22 -15.66
CA TYR A 39 -10.04 -6.22 -16.57
C TYR A 39 -11.38 -6.48 -15.89
N GLN A 40 -11.39 -7.31 -14.86
CA GLN A 40 -12.60 -7.69 -14.12
C GLN A 40 -12.97 -6.66 -13.05
N GLY A 41 -12.19 -5.61 -12.88
CA GLY A 41 -12.40 -4.59 -11.85
C GLY A 41 -11.93 -5.01 -10.45
N VAL A 42 -10.98 -5.96 -10.36
CA VAL A 42 -10.30 -6.32 -9.12
C VAL A 42 -9.15 -5.34 -8.90
N VAL A 43 -9.15 -4.65 -7.76
CA VAL A 43 -8.07 -3.74 -7.40
C VAL A 43 -6.80 -4.51 -7.03
N LYS A 44 -5.65 -3.94 -7.39
CA LYS A 44 -4.34 -4.50 -7.09
C LYS A 44 -3.68 -3.76 -5.89
N PRO A 45 -2.63 -4.30 -5.28
CA PRO A 45 -1.92 -3.63 -4.19
C PRO A 45 -1.48 -2.19 -4.52
N SER A 46 -1.08 -1.91 -5.76
CA SER A 46 -0.73 -0.56 -6.21
C SER A 46 -1.87 0.45 -6.05
N PHE A 47 -3.13 0.04 -6.27
CA PHE A 47 -4.30 0.89 -6.02
C PHE A 47 -4.38 1.31 -4.55
N HIS A 48 -4.20 0.37 -3.64
CA HIS A 48 -4.22 0.66 -2.21
C HIS A 48 -3.06 1.56 -1.78
N ALA A 49 -1.85 1.32 -2.29
CA ALA A 49 -0.70 2.16 -2.00
C ALA A 49 -0.95 3.63 -2.41
N TYR A 50 -1.47 3.87 -3.62
CA TYR A 50 -1.83 5.22 -4.07
C TYR A 50 -2.99 5.81 -3.26
N ARG A 51 -3.99 5.02 -2.90
CA ARG A 51 -5.09 5.45 -2.02
C ARG A 51 -4.57 5.86 -0.64
N MET A 52 -3.60 5.15 -0.08
CA MET A 52 -2.95 5.49 1.19
C MET A 52 -2.14 6.79 1.06
N LEU A 53 -1.35 6.94 0.00
CA LEU A 53 -0.60 8.18 -0.27
C LEU A 53 -1.52 9.40 -0.42
N HIS A 54 -2.70 9.22 -1.02
CA HIS A 54 -3.70 10.29 -1.15
C HIS A 54 -4.30 10.76 0.19
N GLN A 55 -4.13 9.99 1.26
CA GLN A 55 -4.58 10.34 2.61
C GLN A 55 -3.50 11.02 3.47
N LEU A 56 -2.39 11.40 2.88
CA LEU A 56 -1.35 12.19 3.55
C LEU A 56 -1.70 13.68 3.51
N GLY A 57 -1.26 14.40 4.53
CA GLY A 57 -1.43 15.85 4.60
C GLY A 57 -0.48 16.60 3.68
N ASP A 58 -0.76 17.87 3.48
CA ASP A 58 -0.04 18.80 2.58
C ASP A 58 1.25 19.39 3.19
N GLU A 59 1.44 19.26 4.50
CA GLU A 59 2.66 19.69 5.19
C GLU A 59 3.53 18.51 5.58
N LYS A 60 4.74 18.43 5.03
CA LYS A 60 5.72 17.43 5.45
C LYS A 60 6.28 17.76 6.83
N LEU A 61 6.13 16.87 7.79
CA LEU A 61 6.72 16.97 9.13
C LEU A 61 8.02 16.17 9.25
N TYR A 62 8.07 15.01 8.65
CA TYR A 62 9.24 14.10 8.72
C TYR A 62 9.31 13.22 7.49
N TYR A 63 10.51 12.96 7.00
CA TYR A 63 10.78 11.92 6.02
C TYR A 63 12.18 11.34 6.22
N ASN A 64 12.23 10.07 6.48
CA ASN A 64 13.42 9.23 6.40
C ASN A 64 12.97 7.79 6.18
N ASP A 65 13.44 7.16 5.09
CA ASP A 65 13.07 5.77 4.79
C ASP A 65 13.19 4.88 6.05
N PRO A 66 12.17 4.13 6.40
CA PRO A 66 10.94 3.82 5.67
C PRO A 66 9.70 4.61 6.13
N LEU A 67 9.83 5.79 6.70
CA LEU A 67 8.74 6.52 7.36
C LEU A 67 8.58 7.94 6.82
N PHE A 68 7.34 8.31 6.47
CA PHE A 68 6.93 9.67 6.15
C PHE A 68 5.79 10.11 7.07
N VAL A 69 5.86 11.33 7.60
CA VAL A 69 4.83 11.93 8.46
C VAL A 69 4.43 13.29 7.90
N SER A 70 3.14 13.55 7.85
CA SER A 70 2.55 14.78 7.36
C SER A 70 1.44 15.30 8.26
N ARG A 71 1.06 16.56 8.04
CA ARG A 71 -0.05 17.22 8.69
C ARG A 71 -0.94 17.88 7.63
N PHE A 72 -2.24 17.87 7.87
CA PHE A 72 -3.18 18.66 7.08
C PHE A 72 -3.19 20.10 7.61
N SER A 73 -2.77 21.07 6.78
CA SER A 73 -2.68 22.49 7.19
C SER A 73 -4.01 23.06 7.66
N GLN A 74 -5.12 22.61 7.07
CA GLN A 74 -6.47 23.12 7.39
C GLN A 74 -7.04 22.55 8.69
N THR A 75 -6.72 21.32 9.06
CA THR A 75 -7.33 20.65 10.21
C THR A 75 -6.37 20.38 11.35
N GLY A 76 -5.07 20.45 11.08
CA GLY A 76 -4.01 20.06 12.00
C GLY A 76 -3.86 18.54 12.19
N LYS A 77 -4.73 17.71 11.58
CA LYS A 77 -4.68 16.24 11.71
C LYS A 77 -3.38 15.68 11.14
N ILE A 78 -2.92 14.61 11.76
CA ILE A 78 -1.67 13.92 11.40
C ILE A 78 -1.98 12.67 10.59
N ALA A 79 -1.16 12.44 9.56
CA ALA A 79 -1.09 11.19 8.84
C ALA A 79 0.37 10.77 8.60
N ALA A 80 0.62 9.47 8.67
CA ALA A 80 1.93 8.91 8.38
C ALA A 80 1.80 7.69 7.47
N VAL A 81 2.81 7.44 6.67
CA VAL A 81 2.96 6.19 5.93
C VAL A 81 4.32 5.59 6.24
N ALA A 82 4.30 4.30 6.55
CA ALA A 82 5.50 3.47 6.67
C ALA A 82 5.48 2.42 5.56
N PHE A 83 6.64 2.12 4.97
CA PHE A 83 6.71 1.21 3.82
C PHE A 83 8.00 0.42 3.80
N ASN A 84 7.96 -0.75 3.20
CA ASN A 84 9.14 -1.52 2.90
C ASN A 84 9.21 -1.81 1.39
N TYR A 85 9.85 -0.89 0.66
CA TYR A 85 10.33 -1.15 -0.70
C TYR A 85 11.77 -1.69 -0.57
N PRO A 86 12.02 -2.94 -0.95
CA PRO A 86 13.35 -3.53 -0.79
C PRO A 86 14.36 -2.87 -1.73
N SER A 87 15.42 -2.28 -1.17
CA SER A 87 16.47 -1.58 -1.94
C SER A 87 17.23 -2.49 -2.89
N GLU A 88 17.29 -3.79 -2.61
CA GLU A 88 17.91 -4.81 -3.45
C GLU A 88 17.28 -4.89 -4.84
N TYR A 89 16.06 -4.33 -5.00
CA TYR A 89 15.30 -4.37 -6.25
C TYR A 89 15.11 -3.00 -6.90
N GLU A 90 15.71 -1.94 -6.37
CA GLU A 90 15.59 -0.59 -6.96
C GLU A 90 16.08 -0.52 -8.41
N GLU A 91 17.12 -1.31 -8.73
CA GLU A 91 17.67 -1.40 -10.08
C GLU A 91 17.21 -2.64 -10.86
N ALA A 92 16.42 -3.52 -10.21
CA ALA A 92 15.99 -4.76 -10.84
C ALA A 92 14.83 -4.52 -11.82
N VAL A 93 14.96 -5.05 -13.02
CA VAL A 93 13.81 -5.14 -13.94
C VAL A 93 12.91 -6.27 -13.49
N PRO A 94 11.65 -6.00 -13.11
CA PRO A 94 10.72 -7.06 -12.74
C PRO A 94 10.57 -8.09 -13.85
N SER A 95 10.79 -9.35 -13.52
CA SER A 95 10.53 -10.46 -14.42
C SER A 95 9.82 -11.59 -13.66
N ALA A 96 9.06 -12.40 -14.37
CA ALA A 96 8.39 -13.57 -13.78
C ALA A 96 9.38 -14.52 -13.09
N ALA A 97 10.60 -14.65 -13.62
CA ALA A 97 11.66 -15.48 -13.03
C ALA A 97 12.14 -14.98 -11.66
N ASN A 98 12.03 -13.67 -11.40
CA ASN A 98 12.47 -13.06 -10.15
C ASN A 98 11.35 -12.89 -9.13
N PHE A 99 10.09 -13.13 -9.48
CA PHE A 99 8.95 -12.85 -8.63
C PHE A 99 9.05 -13.51 -7.25
N ASN A 100 9.47 -14.78 -7.20
CA ASN A 100 9.65 -15.49 -5.92
C ASN A 100 10.78 -14.91 -5.05
N ASN A 101 11.80 -14.32 -5.67
CA ASN A 101 12.92 -13.71 -4.97
C ASN A 101 12.51 -12.37 -4.32
N TYR A 102 11.58 -11.63 -4.91
CA TYR A 102 11.09 -10.35 -4.35
C TYR A 102 10.46 -10.50 -2.96
N MET A 103 9.88 -11.65 -2.67
CA MET A 103 9.30 -11.93 -1.36
C MET A 103 10.31 -12.37 -0.30
N GLN A 104 11.56 -12.63 -0.68
CA GLN A 104 12.64 -13.04 0.22
C GLN A 104 13.52 -11.86 0.69
N ALA A 105 13.18 -10.64 0.30
CA ALA A 105 13.90 -9.44 0.71
C ALA A 105 13.76 -9.20 2.23
N SER A 106 14.65 -8.37 2.76
CA SER A 106 14.73 -8.10 4.20
C SER A 106 13.52 -7.32 4.73
N SER A 107 13.07 -7.69 5.91
CA SER A 107 12.09 -6.90 6.65
C SER A 107 12.72 -5.63 7.22
N LYS A 108 11.93 -4.55 7.33
CA LYS A 108 12.36 -3.28 7.93
C LYS A 108 11.66 -3.06 9.28
N LYS A 109 12.44 -2.74 10.32
CA LYS A 109 11.87 -2.31 11.60
C LYS A 109 11.49 -0.85 11.55
N VAL A 110 10.31 -0.51 12.04
CA VAL A 110 9.81 0.87 12.15
C VAL A 110 9.40 1.15 13.58
N ASP A 111 9.92 2.25 14.12
CA ASP A 111 9.57 2.79 15.43
C ASP A 111 9.05 4.22 15.22
N LEU A 112 7.75 4.44 15.42
CA LEU A 112 7.10 5.76 15.34
C LEU A 112 6.64 6.21 16.72
N ALA A 113 7.01 7.42 17.13
CA ALA A 113 6.48 8.09 18.31
C ALA A 113 6.00 9.49 17.94
N LEU A 114 4.69 9.69 17.87
CA LEU A 114 4.05 11.01 17.70
C LEU A 114 3.79 11.59 19.09
N LYS A 115 4.35 12.77 19.36
CA LYS A 115 4.25 13.47 20.67
C LYS A 115 3.50 14.78 20.53
N GLY A 116 2.99 15.30 21.66
CA GLY A 116 2.25 16.56 21.70
C GLY A 116 0.84 16.46 21.14
N LEU A 117 0.30 15.26 21.04
CA LEU A 117 -1.08 15.03 20.61
C LEU A 117 -2.05 15.19 21.79
N LYS A 118 -3.31 15.45 21.49
CA LYS A 118 -4.36 15.47 22.52
C LYS A 118 -4.61 14.04 23.03
N PRO A 119 -4.55 13.79 24.35
CA PRO A 119 -4.88 12.48 24.92
C PRO A 119 -6.25 11.99 24.49
N GLY A 120 -6.35 10.72 24.15
CA GLY A 120 -7.59 10.08 23.68
C GLY A 120 -7.89 10.28 22.19
N THR A 121 -7.12 11.08 21.46
CA THR A 121 -7.24 11.16 19.99
C THR A 121 -7.10 9.76 19.38
N VAL A 122 -7.94 9.48 18.40
CA VAL A 122 -8.06 8.16 17.76
C VAL A 122 -7.34 8.15 16.43
N PHE A 123 -6.54 7.11 16.21
CA PHE A 123 -5.89 6.84 14.94
C PHE A 123 -6.35 5.49 14.38
N GLU A 124 -6.50 5.42 13.08
CA GLU A 124 -6.62 4.17 12.32
C GLU A 124 -5.23 3.81 11.76
N ILE A 125 -4.85 2.55 11.92
CA ILE A 125 -3.70 1.94 11.27
C ILE A 125 -4.24 0.98 10.23
N GLU A 126 -3.90 1.18 8.96
CA GLU A 126 -4.31 0.33 7.86
C GLU A 126 -3.08 -0.32 7.21
N ILE A 127 -3.07 -1.65 7.13
CA ILE A 127 -1.94 -2.45 6.66
C ILE A 127 -2.27 -3.03 5.28
N LEU A 128 -1.36 -2.82 4.36
CA LEU A 128 -1.28 -3.44 3.05
C LEU A 128 -0.02 -4.29 2.99
N ASP A 129 -0.16 -5.58 2.77
CA ASP A 129 0.95 -6.51 2.63
C ASP A 129 0.57 -7.70 1.73
N LYS A 130 1.35 -8.79 1.79
CA LYS A 130 1.07 -10.01 1.00
C LYS A 130 -0.30 -10.62 1.33
N GLU A 131 -0.74 -10.54 2.59
CA GLU A 131 -1.96 -11.20 3.08
C GLU A 131 -3.17 -10.24 3.11
N HIS A 132 -2.93 -8.93 3.12
CA HIS A 132 -3.95 -7.91 3.28
C HIS A 132 -3.95 -6.92 2.11
N GLY A 133 -5.08 -6.79 1.43
CA GLY A 133 -5.23 -5.94 0.24
C GLY A 133 -4.54 -6.50 -1.02
N ASN A 134 -4.14 -7.77 -0.97
CA ASN A 134 -3.58 -8.53 -2.07
C ASN A 134 -4.38 -9.81 -2.25
N VAL A 135 -4.88 -10.05 -3.44
CA VAL A 135 -5.82 -11.13 -3.74
C VAL A 135 -5.19 -12.27 -4.55
N TYR A 136 -3.89 -12.19 -4.83
CA TYR A 136 -3.23 -13.19 -5.68
C TYR A 136 -3.22 -14.58 -5.04
N ASP A 137 -2.94 -14.69 -3.75
CA ASP A 137 -2.99 -15.96 -3.04
C ASP A 137 -4.43 -16.52 -2.95
N ASP A 138 -5.45 -15.67 -2.87
CA ASP A 138 -6.85 -16.09 -2.93
C ASP A 138 -7.24 -16.61 -4.33
N TYR A 139 -6.73 -15.97 -5.39
CA TYR A 139 -6.87 -16.46 -6.76
C TYR A 139 -6.25 -17.85 -6.92
N LEU A 140 -5.06 -18.09 -6.36
CA LEU A 140 -4.43 -19.41 -6.38
C LEU A 140 -5.24 -20.46 -5.61
N LYS A 141 -5.79 -20.11 -4.44
CA LYS A 141 -6.62 -21.00 -3.62
C LYS A 141 -7.90 -21.46 -4.31
N ILE A 142 -8.50 -20.64 -5.17
CA ILE A 142 -9.68 -21.03 -5.97
C ILE A 142 -9.31 -21.80 -7.25
N GLY A 143 -8.05 -22.18 -7.41
CA GLY A 143 -7.56 -22.98 -8.53
C GLY A 143 -7.06 -22.18 -9.72
N ALA A 144 -6.80 -20.90 -9.56
CA ALA A 144 -6.29 -20.00 -10.60
C ALA A 144 -7.03 -20.12 -11.95
N PRO A 145 -8.36 -20.00 -11.99
CA PRO A 145 -9.12 -20.24 -13.20
C PRO A 145 -8.75 -19.23 -14.29
N HIS A 146 -8.45 -19.73 -15.49
CA HIS A 146 -8.16 -18.89 -16.65
C HIS A 146 -9.33 -17.94 -17.00
N SER A 147 -10.55 -18.42 -16.86
CA SER A 147 -11.78 -17.66 -17.11
C SER A 147 -12.72 -17.77 -15.91
N PRO A 148 -12.48 -16.99 -14.84
CA PRO A 148 -13.30 -17.05 -13.63
C PRO A 148 -14.74 -16.62 -13.89
N GLY A 149 -15.69 -17.33 -13.29
CA GLY A 149 -17.10 -16.97 -13.34
C GLY A 149 -17.45 -15.78 -12.46
N TYR A 150 -18.69 -15.30 -12.56
CA TYR A 150 -19.17 -14.13 -11.82
C TYR A 150 -18.96 -14.24 -10.30
N LYS A 151 -19.20 -15.40 -9.71
CA LYS A 151 -19.06 -15.62 -8.25
C LYS A 151 -17.61 -15.55 -7.80
N GLU A 152 -16.70 -16.09 -8.61
CA GLU A 152 -15.25 -16.04 -8.35
C GLU A 152 -14.73 -14.61 -8.48
N ILE A 153 -15.15 -13.87 -9.49
CA ILE A 153 -14.81 -12.46 -9.65
C ILE A 153 -15.34 -11.61 -8.48
N ASP A 154 -16.58 -11.82 -8.06
CA ASP A 154 -17.18 -11.09 -6.93
C ASP A 154 -16.45 -11.41 -5.62
N TYR A 155 -16.06 -12.66 -5.40
CA TYR A 155 -15.21 -13.05 -4.28
C TYR A 155 -13.87 -12.31 -4.32
N LEU A 156 -13.16 -12.34 -5.45
CA LEU A 156 -11.85 -11.68 -5.60
C LEU A 156 -11.96 -10.16 -5.42
N LYS A 157 -13.02 -9.54 -5.94
CA LYS A 157 -13.27 -8.10 -5.71
C LYS A 157 -13.39 -7.76 -4.23
N ARG A 158 -14.13 -8.54 -3.46
CA ARG A 158 -14.27 -8.32 -2.01
C ARG A 158 -12.98 -8.60 -1.26
N ALA A 159 -12.30 -9.70 -1.58
CA ALA A 159 -11.03 -10.06 -0.97
C ALA A 159 -9.95 -8.99 -1.22
N ALA A 160 -9.91 -8.40 -2.42
CA ALA A 160 -8.95 -7.35 -2.76
C ALA A 160 -9.08 -6.09 -1.89
N TRP A 161 -10.24 -5.82 -1.29
CA TRP A 161 -10.45 -4.69 -0.37
C TRP A 161 -10.17 -5.03 1.10
N ASN A 162 -9.80 -6.26 1.41
CA ASN A 162 -9.55 -6.73 2.77
C ASN A 162 -8.15 -6.33 3.24
N THR A 163 -7.94 -5.05 3.53
CA THR A 163 -6.77 -4.56 4.28
C THR A 163 -6.97 -4.80 5.77
N ASP A 164 -5.89 -5.02 6.53
CA ASP A 164 -6.00 -5.09 8.00
C ASP A 164 -6.14 -3.68 8.59
N LYS A 165 -7.09 -3.50 9.49
CA LYS A 165 -7.36 -2.20 10.13
C LYS A 165 -7.41 -2.31 11.64
N GLN A 166 -6.66 -1.45 12.30
CA GLN A 166 -6.55 -1.39 13.74
C GLN A 166 -6.86 0.03 14.23
N ILE A 167 -7.50 0.14 15.39
CA ILE A 167 -7.77 1.43 16.03
C ILE A 167 -6.89 1.55 17.27
N VAL A 168 -6.15 2.66 17.35
CA VAL A 168 -5.29 2.98 18.47
C VAL A 168 -5.64 4.37 19.03
N LYS A 169 -5.34 4.58 20.32
CA LYS A 169 -5.60 5.86 20.98
C LYS A 169 -4.32 6.44 21.53
N VAL A 170 -4.22 7.75 21.43
CA VAL A 170 -3.17 8.54 22.09
C VAL A 170 -3.29 8.36 23.60
N ASN A 171 -2.18 8.08 24.27
CA ASN A 171 -2.12 7.87 25.70
C ASN A 171 -2.32 9.15 26.53
N SER A 172 -2.35 9.05 27.85
CA SER A 172 -2.54 10.19 28.76
C SER A 172 -1.41 11.22 28.71
N GLU A 173 -0.26 10.84 28.20
CA GLU A 173 0.91 11.74 28.06
C GLU A 173 0.92 12.47 26.72
N GLY A 174 -0.13 12.32 25.88
CA GLY A 174 -0.20 12.91 24.56
C GLY A 174 0.73 12.28 23.54
N THR A 175 1.02 10.98 23.72
CA THR A 175 1.94 10.24 22.84
C THR A 175 1.21 9.05 22.20
N LEU A 176 1.41 8.87 20.90
CA LEU A 176 1.11 7.64 20.15
C LEU A 176 2.44 6.95 19.82
N VAL A 177 2.59 5.72 20.28
CA VAL A 177 3.72 4.86 19.92
C VAL A 177 3.21 3.72 19.04
N TRP A 178 3.87 3.53 17.90
CA TRP A 178 3.62 2.39 17.03
C TRP A 178 4.95 1.78 16.59
N GLN A 179 5.08 0.49 16.76
CA GLN A 179 6.27 -0.27 16.41
C GLN A 179 5.86 -1.48 15.59
N SER A 180 6.56 -1.74 14.51
CA SER A 180 6.31 -2.89 13.65
C SER A 180 7.55 -3.35 12.91
N VAL A 181 7.48 -4.57 12.42
CA VAL A 181 8.45 -5.13 11.47
C VAL A 181 7.72 -5.31 10.15
N LEU A 182 8.02 -4.45 9.21
CA LEU A 182 7.41 -4.44 7.89
C LEU A 182 8.00 -5.55 7.01
N ALA A 183 7.18 -6.47 6.57
CA ALA A 183 7.55 -7.42 5.53
C ALA A 183 7.91 -6.71 4.22
N PRO A 184 8.67 -7.33 3.31
CA PRO A 184 8.89 -6.79 1.97
C PRO A 184 7.58 -6.43 1.28
N TRP A 185 7.56 -5.31 0.52
CA TRP A 185 6.40 -4.84 -0.25
C TRP A 185 5.17 -4.44 0.56
N SER A 186 5.33 -4.19 1.84
CA SER A 186 4.25 -3.69 2.68
C SER A 186 4.19 -2.16 2.73
N CYS A 187 2.98 -1.66 2.95
CA CYS A 187 2.69 -0.25 3.19
C CYS A 187 1.68 -0.12 4.33
N VAL A 188 1.93 0.77 5.26
CA VAL A 188 1.06 1.00 6.43
C VAL A 188 0.71 2.47 6.51
N LEU A 189 -0.58 2.77 6.46
CA LEU A 189 -1.12 4.11 6.71
C LEU A 189 -1.50 4.23 8.18
N ILE A 190 -1.06 5.29 8.83
CA ILE A 190 -1.43 5.67 10.20
C ILE A 190 -2.07 7.04 10.12
N ARG A 191 -3.37 7.18 10.40
CA ARG A 191 -4.09 8.44 10.24
C ARG A 191 -4.96 8.78 11.43
N GLU A 192 -5.01 10.05 11.78
CA GLU A 192 -5.95 10.61 12.74
C GLU A 192 -7.37 10.62 12.18
N LEU A 193 -8.36 10.14 12.96
CA LEU A 193 -9.77 10.05 12.56
C LEU A 193 -10.56 11.31 12.85
#